data_f5b6ba521840c77da073e4670afd57f9
#
_entry.id   f5b6ba521840c77da073e4670afd57f9
#
_cell.length_a   1.000
_cell.length_b   1.000
_cell.length_c   1.000
_cell.angle_alpha   90.00
_cell.angle_beta   90.00
_cell.angle_gamma   90.00
#
_symmetry.space_group_name_H-M   'P 1'
#
loop_
_entity.id
_entity.type
_entity.pdbx_description
1 polymer ?
#
loop_
_entity_poly.entity_id
_entity_poly.type
_entity_poly.pdbx_seq_one_letter_code
_entity_poly.pdbx_strand_id
1 'polypeptide(L)'
;GLFLICCFISFAMGTSMGTITALSPIGAGLANSLGLPVELALGVVVGGAMFGDNLSFVSDTTIAATRTQGVQLKDKFRANLMVALPACLVTMVLLLVFVDVDTSELIETKDYDVWRILPYLFIIGFALTGFNVITVLAVGIASACVVGLLQGSFTVLTMMHSIQKG
;
A
#
# COMPACT_ATOMS: atom_id res chain seq x y z
N GLY A 1 -5.59 -1.80 -10.79
CA GLY A 1 -5.94 -1.90 -9.37
C GLY A 1 -4.77 -1.66 -8.44
N LEU A 2 -3.74 -2.55 -8.45
CA LEU A 2 -2.62 -2.54 -7.48
C LEU A 2 -1.91 -1.18 -7.37
N PHE A 3 -1.59 -0.53 -8.49
CA PHE A 3 -0.95 0.79 -8.51
C PHE A 3 -1.74 1.83 -7.69
N LEU A 4 -3.03 1.95 -7.94
CA LEU A 4 -3.89 2.91 -7.24
C LEU A 4 -4.02 2.60 -5.74
N ILE A 5 -4.07 1.32 -5.38
CA ILE A 5 -4.09 0.89 -3.98
C ILE A 5 -2.80 1.32 -3.28
N CYS A 6 -1.64 1.10 -3.92
CA CYS A 6 -0.35 1.55 -3.39
C CYS A 6 -0.27 3.07 -3.25
N CYS A 7 -0.75 3.82 -4.26
CA CYS A 7 -0.83 5.29 -4.20
C CYS A 7 -1.66 5.75 -3.00
N PHE A 8 -2.84 5.17 -2.81
CA PHE A 8 -3.76 5.57 -1.74
C PHE A 8 -3.23 5.23 -0.35
N ILE A 9 -2.72 4.01 -0.16
CA ILE A 9 -2.16 3.57 1.12
C ILE A 9 -0.96 4.43 1.49
N SER A 10 -0.04 4.65 0.55
CA SER A 10 1.15 5.47 0.80
C SER A 10 0.81 6.92 1.07
N PHE A 11 -0.17 7.48 0.35
CA PHE A 11 -0.69 8.82 0.61
C PHE A 11 -1.26 8.95 2.02
N ALA A 12 -2.06 7.98 2.45
CA ALA A 12 -2.70 7.98 3.76
C ALA A 12 -1.70 7.78 4.91
N MET A 13 -0.74 6.88 4.74
CA MET A 13 0.26 6.55 5.77
C MET A 13 1.46 7.50 5.78
N GLY A 14 1.73 8.19 4.67
CA GLY A 14 2.87 9.10 4.54
C GLY A 14 4.23 8.39 4.56
N THR A 15 4.29 7.17 4.08
CA THR A 15 5.53 6.40 4.01
C THR A 15 5.57 5.47 2.80
N SER A 16 6.49 5.75 1.87
CA SER A 16 6.74 4.87 0.73
C SER A 16 7.36 3.54 1.15
N MET A 17 8.34 3.58 2.06
CA MET A 17 9.02 2.36 2.52
C MET A 17 8.08 1.39 3.24
N GLY A 18 7.22 1.91 4.13
CA GLY A 18 6.22 1.10 4.81
C GLY A 18 5.24 0.45 3.82
N THR A 19 4.80 1.20 2.83
CA THR A 19 3.90 0.72 1.78
C THR A 19 4.57 -0.34 0.90
N ILE A 20 5.81 -0.11 0.47
CA ILE A 20 6.58 -1.06 -0.33
C ILE A 20 6.76 -2.37 0.45
N THR A 21 7.19 -2.29 1.70
CA THR A 21 7.41 -3.48 2.54
C THR A 21 6.13 -4.29 2.73
N ALA A 22 5.01 -3.61 2.98
CA ALA A 22 3.74 -4.28 3.21
C ALA A 22 3.12 -4.90 1.94
N LEU A 23 3.25 -4.21 0.80
CA LEU A 23 2.54 -4.60 -0.43
C LEU A 23 3.39 -5.38 -1.43
N SER A 24 4.73 -5.41 -1.30
CA SER A 24 5.58 -6.18 -2.20
C SER A 24 5.27 -7.69 -2.20
N PRO A 25 5.06 -8.35 -1.05
CA PRO A 25 4.67 -9.76 -1.04
C PRO A 25 3.32 -10.00 -1.73
N ILE A 26 2.37 -9.07 -1.56
CA ILE A 26 1.06 -9.14 -2.21
C ILE A 26 1.21 -8.96 -3.72
N GLY A 27 2.02 -7.98 -4.15
CA GLY A 27 2.33 -7.73 -5.55
C GLY A 27 2.98 -8.94 -6.22
N ALA A 28 3.96 -9.55 -5.57
CA ALA A 28 4.64 -10.75 -6.07
C ALA A 28 3.68 -11.96 -6.15
N GLY A 29 2.85 -12.16 -5.14
CA GLY A 29 1.83 -13.21 -5.14
C GLY A 29 0.81 -13.03 -6.27
N LEU A 30 0.37 -11.80 -6.50
CA LEU A 30 -0.54 -11.46 -7.58
C LEU A 30 0.10 -11.69 -8.96
N ALA A 31 1.36 -11.30 -9.15
CA ALA A 31 2.10 -11.54 -10.39
C ALA A 31 2.18 -13.03 -10.73
N ASN A 32 2.55 -13.85 -9.74
CA ASN A 32 2.62 -15.30 -9.91
C ASN A 32 1.24 -15.91 -10.27
N SER A 33 0.17 -15.41 -9.66
CA SER A 33 -1.20 -15.89 -9.93
C SER A 33 -1.69 -15.50 -11.33
N LEU A 34 -1.20 -14.38 -11.86
CA LEU A 34 -1.60 -13.83 -13.15
C LEU A 34 -0.63 -14.19 -14.30
N GLY A 35 0.43 -14.94 -14.01
CA GLY A 35 1.47 -15.24 -14.99
C GLY A 35 2.26 -14.00 -15.45
N LEU A 36 2.30 -12.95 -14.64
CA LEU A 36 3.00 -11.70 -14.94
C LEU A 36 4.44 -11.74 -14.39
N PRO A 37 5.37 -10.97 -14.99
CA PRO A 37 6.69 -10.78 -14.40
C PRO A 37 6.60 -10.14 -13.00
N VAL A 38 7.26 -10.75 -12.01
CA VAL A 38 7.27 -10.26 -10.63
C VAL A 38 7.87 -8.86 -10.56
N GLU A 39 8.88 -8.59 -11.39
CA GLU A 39 9.55 -7.29 -11.50
C GLU A 39 8.58 -6.18 -11.90
N LEU A 40 7.64 -6.47 -12.79
CA LEU A 40 6.60 -5.52 -13.20
C LEU A 40 5.68 -5.19 -12.01
N ALA A 41 5.22 -6.21 -11.29
CA ALA A 41 4.34 -6.01 -10.14
C ALA A 41 5.04 -5.24 -9.00
N LEU A 42 6.31 -5.56 -8.74
CA LEU A 42 7.11 -4.81 -7.76
C LEU A 42 7.36 -3.38 -8.23
N GLY A 43 7.62 -3.14 -9.51
CA GLY A 43 7.71 -1.80 -10.08
C GLY A 43 6.43 -0.99 -9.90
N VAL A 44 5.27 -1.62 -10.07
CA VAL A 44 3.95 -1.03 -9.83
C VAL A 44 3.77 -0.65 -8.36
N VAL A 45 4.18 -1.53 -7.43
CA VAL A 45 4.11 -1.26 -5.98
C VAL A 45 5.02 -0.08 -5.61
N VAL A 46 6.27 -0.09 -6.05
CA VAL A 46 7.23 0.98 -5.77
C VAL A 46 6.76 2.31 -6.35
N GLY A 47 6.36 2.33 -7.62
CA GLY A 47 5.88 3.54 -8.29
C GLY A 47 4.65 4.13 -7.60
N GLY A 48 3.68 3.30 -7.25
CA GLY A 48 2.48 3.73 -6.52
C GLY A 48 2.81 4.25 -5.11
N ALA A 49 3.68 3.56 -4.39
CA ALA A 49 4.11 3.97 -3.06
C ALA A 49 4.84 5.31 -3.08
N MET A 50 5.77 5.50 -4.00
CA MET A 50 6.51 6.77 -4.16
C MET A 50 5.58 7.92 -4.55
N PHE A 51 4.62 7.67 -5.44
CA PHE A 51 3.63 8.68 -5.81
C PHE A 51 2.79 9.12 -4.61
N GLY A 52 2.25 8.17 -3.85
CA GLY A 52 1.42 8.48 -2.68
C GLY A 52 2.18 9.25 -1.61
N ASP A 53 3.38 8.83 -1.28
CA ASP A 53 4.25 9.48 -0.29
C ASP A 53 4.59 10.92 -0.68
N ASN A 54 4.91 11.17 -1.95
CA ASN A 54 5.20 12.51 -2.47
C ASN A 54 4.03 13.49 -2.32
N LEU A 55 2.81 13.01 -2.38
CA LEU A 55 1.60 13.83 -2.22
C LEU A 55 1.09 13.85 -0.78
N SER A 56 1.61 13.00 0.11
CA SER A 56 1.15 12.93 1.49
C SER A 56 1.49 14.19 2.28
N PHE A 57 0.53 14.62 3.11
CA PHE A 57 0.70 15.71 4.09
C PHE A 57 1.33 15.25 5.41
N VAL A 58 1.31 13.95 5.67
CA VAL A 58 1.82 13.33 6.91
C VAL A 58 3.18 12.67 6.73
N SER A 59 3.76 12.73 5.53
CA SER A 59 5.07 12.16 5.24
C SER A 59 6.17 12.91 6.01
N ASP A 60 6.98 12.16 6.77
CA ASP A 60 8.09 12.71 7.55
C ASP A 60 9.09 13.44 6.66
N THR A 61 9.39 12.89 5.49
CA THR A 61 10.29 13.53 4.51
C THR A 61 9.72 14.83 3.99
N THR A 62 8.40 14.88 3.74
CA THR A 62 7.69 16.09 3.32
C THR A 62 7.71 17.16 4.41
N ILE A 63 7.44 16.78 5.66
CA ILE A 63 7.45 17.69 6.80
C ILE A 63 8.86 18.22 7.03
N ALA A 64 9.87 17.36 7.02
CA ALA A 64 11.26 17.76 7.20
C ALA A 64 11.69 18.74 6.10
N ALA A 65 11.45 18.42 4.83
CA ALA A 65 11.81 19.25 3.70
C ALA A 65 11.15 20.64 3.74
N THR A 66 9.86 20.70 4.00
CA THR A 66 9.13 21.98 4.04
C THR A 66 9.54 22.84 5.22
N ARG A 67 9.78 22.27 6.39
CA ARG A 67 10.22 23.00 7.58
C ARG A 67 11.63 23.54 7.43
N THR A 68 12.55 22.76 6.89
CA THR A 68 13.93 23.21 6.69
C THR A 68 14.07 24.30 5.63
N GLN A 69 13.19 24.29 4.63
CA GLN A 69 13.16 25.30 3.55
C GLN A 69 12.26 26.49 3.86
N GLY A 70 11.54 26.50 4.98
CA GLY A 70 10.60 27.57 5.34
C GLY A 70 9.40 27.70 4.38
N VAL A 71 9.04 26.61 3.68
CA VAL A 71 7.94 26.56 2.71
C VAL A 71 6.68 25.97 3.36
N GLN A 72 5.51 26.44 2.96
CA GLN A 72 4.26 25.87 3.45
C GLN A 72 3.99 24.51 2.80
N LEU A 73 3.50 23.55 3.57
CA LEU A 73 3.09 22.22 3.12
C LEU A 73 2.13 22.28 1.90
N LYS A 74 1.22 23.24 1.91
CA LYS A 74 0.24 23.46 0.83
C LYS A 74 0.90 23.82 -0.49
N ASP A 75 1.95 24.64 -0.46
CA ASP A 75 2.67 25.06 -1.67
C ASP A 75 3.46 23.89 -2.25
N LYS A 76 4.12 23.10 -1.40
CA LYS A 76 4.79 21.85 -1.80
C LYS A 76 3.81 20.88 -2.43
N PHE A 77 2.66 20.66 -1.81
CA PHE A 77 1.63 19.76 -2.33
C PHE A 77 1.18 20.19 -3.74
N ARG A 78 0.89 21.48 -3.91
CA ARG A 78 0.45 22.02 -5.21
C ARG A 78 1.51 21.86 -6.30
N ALA A 79 2.76 22.15 -5.98
CA ALA A 79 3.87 21.98 -6.91
C ALA A 79 4.07 20.50 -7.28
N ASN A 80 4.06 19.61 -6.29
CA ASN A 80 4.21 18.17 -6.53
C ASN A 80 3.03 17.60 -7.34
N LEU A 81 1.80 18.04 -7.07
CA LEU A 81 0.63 17.58 -7.80
C LEU A 81 0.74 17.89 -9.31
N MET A 82 1.26 19.06 -9.66
CA MET A 82 1.43 19.46 -11.07
C MET A 82 2.40 18.54 -11.84
N VAL A 83 3.39 17.99 -11.16
CA VAL A 83 4.38 17.08 -11.77
C VAL A 83 3.95 15.62 -11.64
N ALA A 84 3.49 15.24 -10.46
CA ALA A 84 3.18 13.84 -10.16
C ALA A 84 1.90 13.36 -10.85
N LEU A 85 0.88 14.22 -10.98
CA LEU A 85 -0.39 13.81 -11.58
C LEU A 85 -0.25 13.41 -13.07
N PRO A 86 0.42 14.20 -13.93
CA PRO A 86 0.68 13.77 -15.30
C PRO A 86 1.49 12.48 -15.37
N ALA A 87 2.52 12.32 -14.53
CA ALA A 87 3.31 11.10 -14.47
C ALA A 87 2.46 9.88 -14.07
N CYS A 88 1.57 10.05 -13.09
CA CYS A 88 0.61 9.00 -12.68
C CYS A 88 -0.31 8.60 -13.84
N LEU A 89 -0.87 9.57 -14.55
CA LEU A 89 -1.75 9.30 -15.69
C LEU A 89 -1.01 8.56 -16.81
N VAL A 90 0.20 8.99 -17.14
CA VAL A 90 1.04 8.29 -18.14
C VAL A 90 1.34 6.86 -17.67
N THR A 91 1.72 6.66 -16.43
CA THR A 91 1.97 5.33 -15.86
C THR A 91 0.71 4.46 -15.95
N MET A 92 -0.45 4.98 -15.61
CA MET A 92 -1.71 4.24 -15.72
C MET A 92 -2.03 3.84 -17.15
N VAL A 93 -1.84 4.76 -18.12
CA VAL A 93 -2.03 4.45 -19.54
C VAL A 93 -1.05 3.38 -20.01
N LEU A 94 0.23 3.49 -19.67
CA LEU A 94 1.23 2.48 -20.01
C LEU A 94 0.88 1.11 -19.41
N LEU A 95 0.45 1.06 -18.16
CA LEU A 95 0.02 -0.21 -17.53
C LEU A 95 -1.21 -0.80 -18.23
N LEU A 96 -2.15 0.02 -18.67
CA LEU A 96 -3.34 -0.46 -19.39
C LEU A 96 -3.02 -0.95 -20.81
N VAL A 97 -2.02 -0.34 -21.47
CA VAL A 97 -1.66 -0.67 -22.85
C VAL A 97 -0.69 -1.86 -22.92
N PHE A 98 0.28 -1.92 -22.00
CA PHE A 98 1.37 -2.91 -22.07
C PHE A 98 1.18 -4.14 -21.17
N VAL A 99 0.27 -4.06 -20.19
CA VAL A 99 -0.03 -5.21 -19.32
C VAL A 99 -1.28 -5.89 -19.81
N ASP A 100 -1.07 -6.89 -20.64
CA ASP A 100 -2.15 -7.76 -21.09
C ASP A 100 -2.35 -8.85 -20.05
N VAL A 101 -3.50 -8.84 -19.38
CA VAL A 101 -3.86 -9.85 -18.40
C VAL A 101 -4.97 -10.68 -19.00
N ASP A 102 -4.69 -11.94 -19.27
CA ASP A 102 -5.75 -12.88 -19.62
C ASP A 102 -6.65 -13.12 -18.42
N THR A 103 -7.77 -12.41 -18.41
CA THR A 103 -8.75 -12.46 -17.31
C THR A 103 -9.66 -13.69 -17.39
N SER A 104 -9.54 -14.50 -18.41
CA SER A 104 -10.41 -15.67 -18.63
C SER A 104 -10.20 -16.78 -17.59
N GLU A 105 -9.02 -16.89 -17.01
CA GLU A 105 -8.73 -17.84 -15.92
C GLU A 105 -8.98 -17.28 -14.50
N LEU A 106 -9.23 -15.98 -14.36
CA LEU A 106 -9.35 -15.32 -13.07
C LEU A 106 -10.75 -15.43 -12.42
N ILE A 107 -11.71 -16.01 -13.10
CA ILE A 107 -13.06 -16.20 -12.58
C ILE A 107 -13.21 -17.60 -11.95
N GLU A 108 -12.20 -18.09 -11.26
CA GLU A 108 -12.48 -18.94 -10.13
C GLU A 108 -12.98 -18.04 -9.02
N THR A 109 -14.30 -18.06 -8.82
CA THR A 109 -14.95 -17.45 -7.65
C THR A 109 -14.45 -18.18 -6.41
N LYS A 110 -13.24 -17.82 -5.97
CA LYS A 110 -12.76 -18.21 -4.66
C LYS A 110 -13.63 -17.48 -3.67
N ASP A 111 -14.30 -18.21 -2.79
CA ASP A 111 -15.08 -17.64 -1.69
C ASP A 111 -14.21 -16.62 -0.95
N TYR A 112 -14.49 -15.33 -1.17
CA TYR A 112 -13.78 -14.27 -0.51
C TYR A 112 -14.26 -14.15 0.92
N ASP A 113 -13.38 -14.46 1.84
CA ASP A 113 -13.63 -14.25 3.26
C ASP A 113 -13.52 -12.75 3.57
N VAL A 114 -14.67 -12.09 3.62
CA VAL A 114 -14.79 -10.64 3.86
C VAL A 114 -14.11 -10.23 5.17
N TRP A 115 -14.00 -11.12 6.14
CA TRP A 115 -13.33 -10.87 7.41
C TRP A 115 -11.83 -10.57 7.24
N ARG A 116 -11.19 -11.10 6.20
CA ARG A 116 -9.76 -10.84 5.90
C ARG A 116 -9.52 -9.42 5.39
N ILE A 117 -10.56 -8.71 4.96
CA ILE A 117 -10.47 -7.32 4.51
C ILE A 117 -10.50 -6.35 5.70
N LEU A 118 -11.08 -6.76 6.83
CA LEU A 118 -11.27 -5.93 8.02
C LEU A 118 -9.98 -5.24 8.52
N PRO A 119 -8.83 -5.93 8.68
CA PRO A 119 -7.60 -5.28 9.12
C PRO A 119 -7.15 -4.13 8.20
N TYR A 120 -7.33 -4.29 6.89
CA TYR A 120 -6.99 -3.26 5.91
C TYR A 120 -7.90 -2.05 6.01
N LEU A 121 -9.20 -2.27 6.25
CA LEU A 121 -10.16 -1.19 6.49
C LEU A 121 -9.83 -0.43 7.77
N PHE A 122 -9.39 -1.11 8.82
CA PHE A 122 -8.92 -0.46 10.05
C PHE A 122 -7.67 0.39 9.79
N ILE A 123 -6.67 -0.13 9.08
CA ILE A 123 -5.46 0.64 8.73
C ILE A 123 -5.83 1.90 7.97
N ILE A 124 -6.66 1.78 6.92
CA ILE A 124 -7.09 2.91 6.11
C ILE A 124 -7.90 3.90 6.95
N GLY A 125 -8.87 3.43 7.73
CA GLY A 125 -9.70 4.27 8.58
C GLY A 125 -8.87 5.06 9.59
N PHE A 126 -7.96 4.42 10.30
CA PHE A 126 -7.07 5.08 11.26
C PHE A 126 -6.06 6.02 10.59
N ALA A 127 -5.54 5.67 9.41
CA ALA A 127 -4.65 6.55 8.66
C ALA A 127 -5.35 7.87 8.25
N LEU A 128 -6.60 7.79 7.82
CA LEU A 128 -7.39 8.97 7.43
C LEU A 128 -7.76 9.88 8.62
N THR A 129 -7.76 9.37 9.85
CA THR A 129 -8.02 10.19 11.06
C THR A 129 -6.80 10.99 11.52
N GLY A 130 -5.64 10.85 10.88
CA GLY A 130 -4.42 11.60 11.20
C GLY A 130 -3.69 11.08 12.44
N PHE A 131 -3.96 9.85 12.87
CA PHE A 131 -3.19 9.23 13.95
C PHE A 131 -1.73 9.01 13.53
N ASN A 132 -0.84 8.96 14.52
CA ASN A 132 0.57 8.65 14.31
C ASN A 132 0.72 7.31 13.58
N VAL A 133 1.64 7.26 12.59
CA VAL A 133 1.92 6.08 11.77
C VAL A 133 2.17 4.82 12.62
N ILE A 134 2.91 4.95 13.74
CA ILE A 134 3.17 3.84 14.66
C ILE A 134 1.86 3.28 15.24
N THR A 135 0.93 4.16 15.62
CA THR A 135 -0.39 3.76 16.13
C THR A 135 -1.22 3.05 15.06
N VAL A 136 -1.21 3.56 13.83
CA VAL A 136 -1.92 2.96 12.69
C VAL A 136 -1.40 1.56 12.42
N LEU A 137 -0.08 1.40 12.38
CA LEU A 137 0.56 0.08 12.16
C LEU A 137 0.28 -0.88 13.32
N ALA A 138 0.37 -0.41 14.58
CA ALA A 138 0.09 -1.24 15.75
C ALA A 138 -1.36 -1.76 15.75
N VAL A 139 -2.32 -0.88 15.44
CA VAL A 139 -3.74 -1.26 15.30
C VAL A 139 -3.95 -2.22 14.14
N GLY A 140 -3.27 -1.99 13.00
CA GLY A 140 -3.32 -2.88 11.84
C GLY A 140 -2.81 -4.29 12.18
N ILE A 141 -1.66 -4.38 12.82
CA ILE A 141 -1.08 -5.66 13.27
C ILE A 141 -2.01 -6.34 14.28
N ALA A 142 -2.48 -5.62 15.28
CA ALA A 142 -3.37 -6.17 16.30
C ALA A 142 -4.67 -6.70 15.69
N SER A 143 -5.30 -5.95 14.77
CA SER A 143 -6.52 -6.37 14.07
C SER A 143 -6.28 -7.60 13.18
N ALA A 144 -5.16 -7.66 12.47
CA ALA A 144 -4.78 -8.80 11.65
C ALA A 144 -4.56 -10.07 12.51
N CYS A 145 -3.90 -9.92 13.65
CA CYS A 145 -3.71 -11.01 14.61
C CYS A 145 -5.05 -11.53 15.15
N VAL A 146 -5.94 -10.63 15.55
CA VAL A 146 -7.27 -11.02 16.06
C VAL A 146 -8.08 -11.75 14.99
N VAL A 147 -8.17 -11.20 13.79
CA VAL A 147 -8.89 -11.83 12.67
C VAL A 147 -8.30 -13.19 12.31
N GLY A 148 -6.98 -13.29 12.23
CA GLY A 148 -6.30 -14.54 11.88
C GLY A 148 -6.47 -15.63 12.95
N LEU A 149 -6.50 -15.28 14.24
CA LEU A 149 -6.78 -16.20 15.32
C LEU A 149 -8.24 -16.67 15.32
N LEU A 150 -9.20 -15.77 15.10
CA LEU A 150 -10.62 -16.09 15.03
C LEU A 150 -10.96 -17.02 13.85
N GLN A 151 -10.24 -16.88 12.74
CA GLN A 151 -10.41 -17.72 11.56
C GLN A 151 -9.62 -19.04 11.63
N GLY A 152 -8.82 -19.26 12.68
CA GLY A 152 -7.96 -20.43 12.78
C GLY A 152 -6.87 -20.50 11.71
N SER A 153 -6.57 -19.37 11.03
CA SER A 153 -5.55 -19.31 9.98
C SER A 153 -4.14 -19.54 10.51
N PHE A 154 -3.91 -19.27 11.80
CA PHE A 154 -2.68 -19.57 12.52
C PHE A 154 -2.93 -19.70 14.03
N THR A 155 -2.01 -20.39 14.69
CA THR A 155 -2.03 -20.57 16.15
C THR A 155 -1.12 -19.51 16.79
N VAL A 156 -1.35 -19.17 18.05
CA VAL A 156 -0.48 -18.24 18.83
C VAL A 156 1.00 -18.60 18.71
N LEU A 157 1.31 -19.90 18.68
CA LEU A 157 2.67 -20.40 18.55
C LEU A 157 3.29 -20.07 17.18
N THR A 158 2.54 -20.22 16.10
CA THR A 158 2.97 -19.85 14.73
C THR A 158 3.14 -18.34 14.59
N MET A 159 2.29 -17.55 15.25
CA MET A 159 2.40 -16.09 15.29
C MET A 159 3.69 -15.65 15.99
N MET A 160 4.02 -16.23 17.16
CA MET A 160 5.27 -15.95 17.86
C MET A 160 6.51 -16.34 17.04
N HIS A 161 6.46 -17.48 16.34
CA HIS A 161 7.53 -17.91 15.44
C HIS A 161 7.71 -16.96 14.26
N SER A 162 6.62 -16.41 13.69
CA SER A 162 6.69 -15.45 12.59
C SER A 162 7.29 -14.12 13.04
N ILE A 163 6.95 -13.64 14.23
CA ILE A 163 7.54 -12.42 14.83
C ILE A 163 9.05 -12.61 15.08
N GLN A 164 9.47 -13.82 15.48
CA GLN A 164 10.87 -14.10 15.77
C GLN A 164 11.74 -14.27 14.51
N LYS A 165 11.13 -14.67 13.39
CA LYS A 165 11.84 -14.87 12.11
C LYS A 165 11.84 -13.62 11.21
N GLY A 166 10.97 -12.63 11.51
CA GLY A 166 10.69 -11.32 10.90
C GLY A 166 11.31 -10.63 10.27
#